data_b22a1d93f9a8b9c82602c8a5588f6d0a
#
_entry.id   b22a1d93f9a8b9c82602c8a5588f6d0a
#
_cell.length_a   1.000
_cell.length_b   1.000
_cell.length_c   1.000
_cell.angle_alpha   90.00
_cell.angle_beta   90.00
_cell.angle_gamma   90.00
#
_symmetry.space_group_name_H-M   'P 1'
#
loop_
_entity.id
_entity.type
_entity.pdbx_description
1 polymer ?
#
loop_
_entity_poly.entity_id
_entity_poly.type
_entity_poly.pdbx_seq_one_letter_code
_entity_poly.pdbx_strand_id
1 'polypeptide(L)'
;MQKALDKHKKKLLKRAERYLTIAENDHVFAEAKTAFQAVVDFYEGRLAIDRIKDKIEPSIMIQRMLSKAQEIFENNIVVDKYVQDNGLAAQIRSFAVYDYLKKILEAPENDYVIYSDVLCAADYGAPQKRMRFVVIGIKRSISAKIALPKGHFDADEYRTVRDAISDLEDVKPVIDLADDQNGIVLQPKENLSELASSLRNSLILRNHMVTKTTDTAMERFRALKQGQNFHSLKDSMKTNTYTDAARTQNTIYLRLNYDEPSGTVVNVRKSMWIHPTQDRAISVREAARLQTFPDSFVFCGSKDKQYQQVGNAVPPIMAKSIAEKLAQILEKNLAGRERNG
;
A
#
# COMPACT_ATOMS: atom_id res chain seq x y z
N MET A 1 22.25 -13.87 1.55
CA MET A 1 22.15 -15.33 1.46
C MET A 1 22.55 -15.97 2.78
N GLN A 2 23.75 -15.71 3.36
CA GLN A 2 24.22 -16.27 4.64
C GLN A 2 23.16 -16.23 5.74
N LYS A 3 22.64 -15.04 6.09
CA LYS A 3 21.59 -14.88 7.13
C LYS A 3 20.34 -15.75 6.91
N ALA A 4 19.97 -16.01 5.66
CA ALA A 4 18.82 -16.85 5.33
C ALA A 4 19.13 -18.34 5.54
N LEU A 5 20.32 -18.77 5.13
CA LEU A 5 20.79 -20.14 5.36
C LEU A 5 20.88 -20.41 6.87
N ASP A 6 21.52 -19.52 7.64
CA ASP A 6 21.65 -19.68 9.09
C ASP A 6 20.29 -19.76 9.79
N LYS A 7 19.36 -18.88 9.42
CA LYS A 7 17.99 -18.84 9.97
C LYS A 7 17.22 -20.16 9.72
N HIS A 8 17.46 -20.81 8.60
CA HIS A 8 16.66 -21.97 8.17
C HIS A 8 17.44 -23.30 8.21
N LYS A 9 18.65 -23.32 8.80
CA LYS A 9 19.57 -24.47 8.82
C LYS A 9 18.88 -25.81 9.14
N LYS A 10 18.21 -25.92 10.29
CA LYS A 10 17.52 -27.15 10.70
C LYS A 10 16.50 -27.65 9.70
N LYS A 11 15.70 -26.72 9.13
CA LYS A 11 14.66 -27.04 8.15
C LYS A 11 15.25 -27.50 6.82
N LEU A 12 16.34 -26.85 6.38
CA LEU A 12 17.03 -27.17 5.13
C LEU A 12 17.71 -28.53 5.21
N LEU A 13 18.43 -28.82 6.29
CA LEU A 13 19.08 -30.13 6.51
C LEU A 13 18.07 -31.28 6.59
N LYS A 14 16.97 -31.12 7.32
CA LYS A 14 15.90 -32.14 7.36
C LYS A 14 15.27 -32.40 5.99
N ARG A 15 15.11 -31.35 5.17
CA ARG A 15 14.64 -31.51 3.78
C ARG A 15 15.68 -32.18 2.90
N ALA A 16 16.95 -31.78 3.02
CA ALA A 16 18.05 -32.39 2.28
C ALA A 16 18.15 -33.89 2.55
N GLU A 17 18.14 -34.29 3.82
CA GLU A 17 18.11 -35.70 4.23
C GLU A 17 16.99 -36.48 3.53
N ARG A 18 15.77 -35.97 3.57
CA ARG A 18 14.62 -36.60 2.93
C ARG A 18 14.77 -36.71 1.41
N TYR A 19 15.21 -35.65 0.72
CA TYR A 19 15.27 -35.65 -0.74
C TYR A 19 16.49 -36.39 -1.30
N LEU A 20 17.60 -36.44 -0.57
CA LEU A 20 18.79 -37.18 -0.99
C LEU A 20 18.63 -38.70 -0.82
N THR A 21 17.70 -39.14 0.03
CA THR A 21 17.40 -40.59 0.26
C THR A 21 16.32 -41.13 -0.68
N ILE A 22 15.62 -40.26 -1.45
CA ILE A 22 14.60 -40.71 -2.44
C ILE A 22 15.30 -41.46 -3.59
N ALA A 23 14.77 -42.64 -3.92
CA ALA A 23 15.30 -43.47 -5.01
C ALA A 23 15.24 -42.75 -6.36
N GLU A 24 16.10 -43.15 -7.30
CA GLU A 24 16.21 -42.51 -8.63
C GLU A 24 14.95 -42.63 -9.50
N ASN A 25 14.08 -43.60 -9.20
CA ASN A 25 12.83 -43.82 -9.94
C ASN A 25 11.66 -42.89 -9.53
N ASP A 26 11.80 -42.14 -8.44
CA ASP A 26 10.82 -41.16 -8.06
C ASP A 26 11.14 -39.81 -8.74
N HIS A 27 10.15 -39.15 -9.29
CA HIS A 27 10.23 -37.92 -10.09
C HIS A 27 10.88 -36.72 -9.36
N VAL A 28 12.13 -36.91 -8.91
CA VAL A 28 12.96 -35.87 -8.33
C VAL A 28 13.96 -35.37 -9.35
N PHE A 29 13.85 -34.12 -9.72
CA PHE A 29 14.78 -33.51 -10.66
C PHE A 29 16.23 -33.56 -10.13
N ALA A 30 17.17 -33.87 -11.01
CA ALA A 30 18.59 -33.95 -10.70
C ALA A 30 19.11 -32.64 -10.11
N GLU A 31 18.58 -31.51 -10.55
CA GLU A 31 18.88 -30.18 -10.04
C GLU A 31 18.46 -30.00 -8.58
N ALA A 32 17.37 -30.62 -8.15
CA ALA A 32 16.97 -30.59 -6.73
C ALA A 32 17.92 -31.40 -5.86
N LYS A 33 18.37 -32.57 -6.32
CA LYS A 33 19.40 -33.35 -5.62
C LYS A 33 20.71 -32.56 -5.52
N THR A 34 21.17 -31.97 -6.63
CA THR A 34 22.36 -31.11 -6.67
C THR A 34 22.24 -29.93 -5.70
N ALA A 35 21.09 -29.27 -5.64
CA ALA A 35 20.85 -28.15 -4.74
C ALA A 35 20.87 -28.57 -3.26
N PHE A 36 20.23 -29.68 -2.91
CA PHE A 36 20.23 -30.17 -1.54
C PHE A 36 21.62 -30.69 -1.11
N GLN A 37 22.36 -31.34 -2.00
CA GLN A 37 23.75 -31.72 -1.74
C GLN A 37 24.62 -30.49 -1.50
N ALA A 38 24.48 -29.46 -2.31
CA ALA A 38 25.20 -28.20 -2.12
C ALA A 38 24.89 -27.52 -0.77
N VAL A 39 23.66 -27.65 -0.28
CA VAL A 39 23.26 -27.16 1.06
C VAL A 39 23.97 -27.96 2.16
N VAL A 40 24.03 -29.27 2.04
CA VAL A 40 24.76 -30.13 2.98
C VAL A 40 26.25 -29.79 2.98
N ASP A 41 26.87 -29.75 1.80
CA ASP A 41 28.29 -29.43 1.61
C ASP A 41 28.67 -28.06 2.18
N PHE A 42 27.77 -27.07 2.08
CA PHE A 42 27.94 -25.76 2.68
C PHE A 42 27.97 -25.84 4.22
N TYR A 43 27.03 -26.55 4.84
CA TYR A 43 26.99 -26.63 6.29
C TYR A 43 28.11 -27.54 6.90
N GLU A 44 28.68 -28.41 6.10
CA GLU A 44 29.83 -29.25 6.46
C GLU A 44 31.18 -28.58 6.09
N GLY A 45 31.13 -27.35 5.54
CA GLY A 45 32.35 -26.58 5.22
C GLY A 45 33.06 -27.02 3.93
N ARG A 46 32.44 -27.88 3.11
CA ARG A 46 33.01 -28.37 1.84
C ARG A 46 32.72 -27.40 0.66
N LEU A 47 31.74 -26.51 0.79
CA LEU A 47 31.33 -25.57 -0.26
C LEU A 47 31.30 -24.15 0.28
N ALA A 48 31.94 -23.21 -0.39
CA ALA A 48 31.92 -21.79 -0.05
C ALA A 48 30.60 -21.11 -0.44
N ILE A 49 30.22 -20.03 0.26
CA ILE A 49 28.95 -19.32 0.11
C ILE A 49 28.73 -18.69 -1.28
N ASP A 50 29.77 -18.26 -1.93
CA ASP A 50 29.74 -17.72 -3.29
C ASP A 50 29.40 -18.78 -4.34
N ARG A 51 29.80 -20.03 -4.10
CA ARG A 51 29.56 -21.17 -5.00
C ARG A 51 28.20 -21.82 -4.81
N ILE A 52 27.57 -21.67 -3.63
CA ILE A 52 26.28 -22.34 -3.35
C ILE A 52 25.16 -21.78 -4.22
N LYS A 53 25.20 -20.49 -4.59
CA LYS A 53 24.20 -19.84 -5.41
C LYS A 53 24.04 -20.55 -6.75
N ASP A 54 25.13 -20.78 -7.45
CA ASP A 54 25.14 -21.38 -8.78
C ASP A 54 24.59 -22.82 -8.77
N LYS A 55 24.77 -23.54 -7.66
CA LYS A 55 24.25 -24.90 -7.46
C LYS A 55 22.77 -24.96 -7.11
N ILE A 56 22.23 -23.93 -6.47
CA ILE A 56 20.83 -23.89 -6.02
C ILE A 56 19.92 -23.21 -7.08
N GLU A 57 20.43 -22.27 -7.85
CA GLU A 57 19.63 -21.46 -8.78
C GLU A 57 18.85 -22.29 -9.81
N PRO A 58 19.41 -23.33 -10.46
CA PRO A 58 18.66 -24.19 -11.38
C PRO A 58 17.42 -24.83 -10.73
N SER A 59 17.57 -25.36 -9.53
CA SER A 59 16.46 -25.96 -8.77
C SER A 59 15.37 -24.94 -8.41
N ILE A 60 15.75 -23.72 -8.05
CA ILE A 60 14.80 -22.63 -7.76
C ILE A 60 14.03 -22.25 -9.04
N MET A 61 14.71 -22.19 -10.18
CA MET A 61 14.07 -21.90 -11.47
C MET A 61 13.05 -22.98 -11.84
N ILE A 62 13.41 -24.26 -11.73
CA ILE A 62 12.50 -25.38 -11.99
C ILE A 62 11.29 -25.30 -11.06
N GLN A 63 11.50 -25.06 -9.75
CA GLN A 63 10.40 -24.93 -8.79
C GLN A 63 9.45 -23.78 -9.16
N ARG A 64 9.98 -22.64 -9.61
CA ARG A 64 9.17 -21.51 -10.07
C ARG A 64 8.36 -21.85 -11.30
N MET A 65 8.97 -22.54 -12.27
CA MET A 65 8.29 -23.00 -13.47
C MET A 65 7.15 -23.98 -13.14
N LEU A 66 7.41 -24.97 -12.27
CA LEU A 66 6.38 -25.93 -11.83
C LEU A 66 5.24 -25.25 -11.08
N SER A 67 5.56 -24.30 -10.19
CA SER A 67 4.54 -23.51 -9.49
C SER A 67 3.65 -22.72 -10.45
N LYS A 68 4.23 -22.14 -11.50
CA LYS A 68 3.48 -21.42 -12.54
C LYS A 68 2.68 -22.35 -13.44
N ALA A 69 3.22 -23.51 -13.79
CA ALA A 69 2.49 -24.53 -14.55
C ALA A 69 1.29 -25.07 -13.76
N GLN A 70 1.47 -25.29 -12.47
CA GLN A 70 0.39 -25.71 -11.58
C GLN A 70 -0.69 -24.62 -11.47
N GLU A 71 -0.33 -23.33 -11.32
CA GLU A 71 -1.26 -22.20 -11.31
C GLU A 71 -2.08 -22.14 -12.61
N ILE A 72 -1.42 -22.33 -13.76
CA ILE A 72 -2.08 -22.39 -15.09
C ILE A 72 -3.10 -23.53 -15.13
N PHE A 73 -2.70 -24.71 -14.68
CA PHE A 73 -3.55 -25.91 -14.71
C PHE A 73 -4.74 -25.82 -13.75
N GLU A 74 -4.49 -25.45 -12.49
CA GLU A 74 -5.52 -25.37 -11.45
C GLU A 74 -6.59 -24.29 -11.74
N ASN A 75 -6.20 -23.23 -12.45
CA ASN A 75 -7.12 -22.15 -12.82
C ASN A 75 -7.65 -22.24 -14.26
N ASN A 76 -7.41 -23.35 -14.95
CA ASN A 76 -7.82 -23.56 -16.35
C ASN A 76 -7.42 -22.41 -17.28
N ILE A 77 -6.21 -21.87 -17.09
CA ILE A 77 -5.70 -20.74 -17.85
C ILE A 77 -5.30 -21.26 -19.26
N VAL A 78 -5.79 -20.60 -20.29
CA VAL A 78 -5.46 -20.94 -21.68
C VAL A 78 -4.07 -20.42 -22.01
N VAL A 79 -3.18 -21.32 -22.43
CA VAL A 79 -1.84 -20.97 -22.94
C VAL A 79 -1.93 -20.80 -24.44
N ASP A 80 -1.62 -19.60 -24.94
CA ASP A 80 -1.58 -19.34 -26.39
C ASP A 80 -0.31 -19.88 -27.03
N LYS A 81 0.84 -19.65 -26.41
CA LYS A 81 2.13 -20.22 -26.85
C LYS A 81 3.18 -20.17 -25.75
N TYR A 82 4.20 -20.99 -25.88
CA TYR A 82 5.44 -20.91 -25.12
C TYR A 82 6.48 -20.11 -25.89
N VAL A 83 7.22 -19.24 -25.22
CA VAL A 83 8.27 -18.41 -25.78
C VAL A 83 9.57 -18.67 -25.03
N GLN A 84 10.64 -18.88 -25.78
CA GLN A 84 11.99 -18.99 -25.22
C GLN A 84 12.75 -17.70 -25.52
N ASP A 85 12.86 -16.86 -24.48
CA ASP A 85 13.64 -15.62 -24.50
C ASP A 85 14.23 -15.43 -23.10
N ASN A 86 15.56 -15.54 -22.95
CA ASN A 86 16.25 -15.55 -21.66
C ASN A 86 15.62 -16.47 -20.58
N GLY A 87 14.89 -17.51 -21.01
CA GLY A 87 14.14 -18.45 -20.19
C GLY A 87 12.88 -18.93 -20.91
N LEU A 88 12.18 -19.90 -20.32
CA LEU A 88 10.90 -20.37 -20.83
C LEU A 88 9.77 -19.52 -20.24
N ALA A 89 8.98 -18.86 -21.09
CA ALA A 89 7.80 -18.12 -20.73
C ALA A 89 6.56 -18.69 -21.43
N ALA A 90 5.41 -18.66 -20.78
CA ALA A 90 4.12 -18.97 -21.39
C ALA A 90 3.36 -17.66 -21.64
N GLN A 91 2.93 -17.44 -22.86
CA GLN A 91 1.96 -16.38 -23.17
C GLN A 91 0.57 -16.97 -22.92
N ILE A 92 -0.12 -16.40 -21.93
CA ILE A 92 -1.42 -16.91 -21.48
C ILE A 92 -2.52 -15.91 -21.81
N ARG A 93 -3.74 -16.41 -22.02
CA ARG A 93 -4.96 -15.61 -21.88
C ARG A 93 -5.41 -15.70 -20.45
N SER A 94 -5.34 -14.61 -19.72
CA SER A 94 -5.95 -14.50 -18.40
C SER A 94 -7.06 -13.47 -18.46
N PHE A 95 -8.17 -13.73 -17.75
CA PHE A 95 -9.09 -12.68 -17.44
C PHE A 95 -8.44 -11.79 -16.38
N ALA A 96 -8.47 -10.47 -16.58
CA ALA A 96 -8.23 -9.57 -15.47
C ALA A 96 -9.29 -9.85 -14.39
N VAL A 97 -8.91 -9.75 -13.12
CA VAL A 97 -9.84 -9.99 -11.99
C VAL A 97 -11.13 -9.18 -12.16
N TYR A 98 -11.01 -7.96 -12.67
CA TYR A 98 -12.14 -7.10 -12.98
C TYR A 98 -13.07 -7.71 -14.04
N ASP A 99 -12.55 -8.19 -15.17
CA ASP A 99 -13.36 -8.77 -16.26
C ASP A 99 -14.10 -10.03 -15.79
N TYR A 100 -13.44 -10.85 -14.97
CA TYR A 100 -14.06 -12.00 -14.35
C TYR A 100 -15.22 -11.62 -13.42
N LEU A 101 -14.98 -10.69 -12.49
CA LEU A 101 -16.02 -10.20 -11.57
C LEU A 101 -17.18 -9.55 -12.32
N LYS A 102 -16.87 -8.73 -13.33
CA LYS A 102 -17.88 -8.09 -14.17
C LYS A 102 -18.76 -9.12 -14.85
N LYS A 103 -18.15 -10.13 -15.47
CA LYS A 103 -18.88 -11.22 -16.16
C LYS A 103 -19.81 -11.98 -15.22
N ILE A 104 -19.34 -12.29 -13.99
CA ILE A 104 -20.17 -12.97 -12.99
C ILE A 104 -21.33 -12.06 -12.55
N LEU A 105 -21.06 -10.82 -12.20
CA LEU A 105 -22.05 -9.90 -11.65
C LEU A 105 -23.09 -9.49 -12.70
N GLU A 106 -22.71 -9.34 -13.97
CA GLU A 106 -23.62 -9.01 -15.08
C GLU A 106 -24.36 -10.23 -15.64
N ALA A 107 -24.04 -11.47 -15.19
CA ALA A 107 -24.74 -12.67 -15.60
C ALA A 107 -26.23 -12.62 -15.22
N PRO A 108 -27.14 -13.22 -16.03
CA PRO A 108 -28.60 -13.14 -15.80
C PRO A 108 -29.05 -13.52 -14.40
N GLU A 109 -28.41 -14.52 -13.79
CA GLU A 109 -28.70 -14.98 -12.42
C GLU A 109 -28.34 -13.96 -11.34
N ASN A 110 -27.35 -13.12 -11.61
CA ASN A 110 -26.90 -12.07 -10.68
C ASN A 110 -27.50 -10.70 -10.99
N ASP A 111 -27.78 -10.41 -12.24
CA ASP A 111 -28.54 -9.26 -12.75
C ASP A 111 -28.03 -7.89 -12.27
N TYR A 112 -26.71 -7.67 -12.21
CA TYR A 112 -26.13 -6.36 -11.92
C TYR A 112 -25.81 -5.58 -13.18
N VAL A 113 -25.87 -4.26 -13.06
CA VAL A 113 -25.18 -3.29 -13.96
C VAL A 113 -23.94 -2.81 -13.24
N ILE A 114 -22.78 -2.92 -13.90
CA ILE A 114 -21.48 -2.54 -13.34
C ILE A 114 -20.91 -1.33 -14.06
N TYR A 115 -20.38 -0.39 -13.29
CA TYR A 115 -19.60 0.72 -13.79
C TYR A 115 -18.29 0.85 -13.03
N SER A 116 -17.21 1.19 -13.71
CA SER A 116 -15.91 1.36 -13.09
C SER A 116 -15.13 2.49 -13.72
N ASP A 117 -14.32 3.13 -12.92
CA ASP A 117 -13.40 4.18 -13.38
C ASP A 117 -12.25 4.33 -12.39
N VAL A 118 -11.21 5.08 -12.81
CA VAL A 118 -10.09 5.47 -11.96
C VAL A 118 -10.34 6.88 -11.45
N LEU A 119 -10.58 7.02 -10.15
CA LEU A 119 -10.86 8.30 -9.52
C LEU A 119 -9.61 8.82 -8.78
N CYS A 120 -9.38 10.14 -8.85
CA CYS A 120 -8.38 10.82 -8.04
C CYS A 120 -9.02 11.40 -6.78
N ALA A 121 -8.50 11.11 -5.59
CA ALA A 121 -9.06 11.61 -4.34
C ALA A 121 -9.02 13.15 -4.25
N ALA A 122 -8.05 13.80 -4.89
CA ALA A 122 -7.95 15.27 -4.92
C ALA A 122 -9.15 15.91 -5.60
N ASP A 123 -9.72 15.29 -6.65
CA ASP A 123 -10.91 15.79 -7.36
C ASP A 123 -12.14 15.87 -6.44
N TYR A 124 -12.11 15.16 -5.31
CA TYR A 124 -13.17 15.14 -4.30
C TYR A 124 -12.83 15.98 -3.06
N GLY A 125 -11.72 16.74 -3.09
CA GLY A 125 -11.28 17.63 -2.05
C GLY A 125 -10.39 17.00 -0.98
N ALA A 126 -9.81 15.81 -1.23
CA ALA A 126 -8.74 15.31 -0.38
C ALA A 126 -7.41 16.03 -0.70
N PRO A 127 -6.59 16.40 0.31
CA PRO A 127 -5.31 17.07 0.09
C PRO A 127 -4.22 16.08 -0.34
N GLN A 128 -4.58 15.14 -1.24
CA GLN A 128 -3.65 14.14 -1.77
C GLN A 128 -4.05 13.67 -3.17
N LYS A 129 -3.06 13.50 -4.03
CA LYS A 129 -3.18 12.85 -5.35
C LYS A 129 -3.14 11.34 -5.16
N ARG A 130 -4.32 10.73 -4.98
CA ARG A 130 -4.48 9.29 -4.75
C ARG A 130 -5.43 8.69 -5.77
N MET A 131 -4.88 7.98 -6.73
CA MET A 131 -5.67 7.27 -7.74
C MET A 131 -6.24 5.98 -7.16
N ARG A 132 -7.53 5.72 -7.41
CA ARG A 132 -8.20 4.47 -7.02
C ARG A 132 -9.10 3.98 -8.13
N PHE A 133 -8.90 2.73 -8.51
CA PHE A 133 -9.85 2.03 -9.36
C PHE A 133 -11.07 1.68 -8.52
N VAL A 134 -12.22 2.20 -8.89
CA VAL A 134 -13.49 2.05 -8.17
C VAL A 134 -14.46 1.31 -9.07
N VAL A 135 -15.11 0.30 -8.52
CA VAL A 135 -16.15 -0.47 -9.19
C VAL A 135 -17.42 -0.34 -8.37
N ILE A 136 -18.50 0.04 -9.01
CA ILE A 136 -19.84 0.09 -8.41
C ILE A 136 -20.79 -0.79 -9.20
N GLY A 137 -21.77 -1.37 -8.53
CA GLY A 137 -22.77 -2.23 -9.15
C GLY A 137 -24.15 -2.03 -8.51
N ILE A 138 -25.20 -2.11 -9.32
CA ILE A 138 -26.58 -2.04 -8.87
C ILE A 138 -27.42 -3.10 -9.60
N LYS A 139 -28.44 -3.66 -8.95
CA LYS A 139 -29.39 -4.57 -9.60
C LYS A 139 -30.12 -3.86 -10.75
N ARG A 140 -30.27 -4.50 -11.91
CA ARG A 140 -31.04 -3.96 -13.05
C ARG A 140 -32.49 -3.66 -12.67
N SER A 141 -33.05 -4.48 -11.78
CA SER A 141 -34.39 -4.26 -11.24
C SER A 141 -34.52 -2.92 -10.49
N ILE A 142 -33.42 -2.33 -10.02
CA ILE A 142 -33.39 -1.01 -9.39
C ILE A 142 -33.08 0.07 -10.42
N SER A 143 -32.03 -0.10 -11.22
CA SER A 143 -31.67 0.86 -12.27
C SER A 143 -30.89 0.18 -13.41
N ALA A 144 -31.28 0.53 -14.64
CA ALA A 144 -30.55 0.09 -15.84
C ALA A 144 -29.26 0.88 -16.11
N LYS A 145 -29.01 1.96 -15.36
CA LYS A 145 -27.85 2.85 -15.54
C LYS A 145 -27.27 3.22 -14.19
N ILE A 146 -25.94 3.19 -14.12
CA ILE A 146 -25.17 3.61 -12.95
C ILE A 146 -23.95 4.40 -13.42
N ALA A 147 -23.52 5.38 -12.64
CA ALA A 147 -22.32 6.16 -12.90
C ALA A 147 -21.67 6.59 -11.60
N LEU A 148 -20.35 6.71 -11.59
CA LEU A 148 -19.60 7.30 -10.49
C LEU A 148 -19.82 8.84 -10.46
N PRO A 149 -19.67 9.47 -9.29
CA PRO A 149 -19.75 10.93 -9.19
C PRO A 149 -18.57 11.56 -9.94
N LYS A 150 -18.79 12.76 -10.49
CA LYS A 150 -17.68 13.60 -10.95
C LYS A 150 -17.03 14.29 -9.75
N GLY A 151 -15.74 14.55 -9.85
CA GLY A 151 -15.04 15.42 -8.92
C GLY A 151 -15.55 16.86 -8.97
N HIS A 152 -15.27 17.62 -7.94
CA HIS A 152 -15.70 19.03 -7.77
C HIS A 152 -14.53 20.01 -7.81
N PHE A 153 -13.29 19.52 -7.81
CA PHE A 153 -12.06 20.30 -7.79
C PHE A 153 -11.24 20.01 -9.04
N ASP A 154 -10.82 21.05 -9.70
CA ASP A 154 -9.83 20.98 -10.76
C ASP A 154 -8.41 21.04 -10.20
N ALA A 155 -7.40 20.75 -11.01
CA ALA A 155 -6.02 20.54 -10.55
C ALA A 155 -5.37 21.78 -9.90
N ASP A 156 -5.81 22.97 -10.27
CA ASP A 156 -5.40 24.27 -9.73
C ASP A 156 -6.14 24.67 -8.45
N GLU A 157 -7.25 23.98 -8.14
CA GLU A 157 -8.06 24.20 -6.94
C GLU A 157 -7.83 23.13 -5.87
N TYR A 158 -6.93 22.17 -6.08
CA TYR A 158 -6.71 21.08 -5.13
C TYR A 158 -6.33 21.60 -3.76
N ARG A 159 -7.00 21.08 -2.74
CA ARG A 159 -6.61 21.29 -1.34
C ARG A 159 -5.20 20.77 -1.10
N THR A 160 -4.46 21.48 -0.26
CA THR A 160 -3.05 21.28 0.00
C THR A 160 -2.79 20.61 1.34
N VAL A 161 -1.54 20.22 1.57
CA VAL A 161 -1.09 19.75 2.90
C VAL A 161 -1.36 20.80 3.97
N ARG A 162 -1.20 22.09 3.64
CA ARG A 162 -1.47 23.23 4.55
C ARG A 162 -2.91 23.21 5.03
N ASP A 163 -3.86 23.01 4.12
CA ASP A 163 -5.28 22.99 4.44
C ASP A 163 -5.67 21.88 5.44
N ALA A 164 -4.89 20.81 5.50
CA ALA A 164 -5.20 19.67 6.35
C ALA A 164 -4.54 19.69 7.71
N ILE A 165 -3.28 20.17 7.81
CA ILE A 165 -2.46 19.94 9.01
C ILE A 165 -1.78 21.18 9.58
N SER A 166 -1.85 22.35 8.96
CA SER A 166 -1.16 23.55 9.46
C SER A 166 -1.68 24.01 10.83
N ASP A 167 -2.90 23.71 11.17
CA ASP A 167 -3.47 24.03 12.49
C ASP A 167 -2.89 23.15 13.62
N LEU A 168 -2.26 22.03 13.28
CA LEU A 168 -1.59 21.13 14.22
C LEU A 168 -0.09 21.42 14.39
N GLU A 169 0.47 22.39 13.66
CA GLU A 169 1.90 22.69 13.67
C GLU A 169 2.45 22.94 15.07
N ASP A 170 1.70 23.69 15.89
CA ASP A 170 2.08 24.03 17.26
C ASP A 170 1.71 22.95 18.29
N VAL A 171 1.00 21.90 17.87
CA VAL A 171 0.61 20.78 18.72
C VAL A 171 1.73 19.74 18.75
N LYS A 172 2.39 19.60 19.89
CA LYS A 172 3.50 18.65 20.03
C LYS A 172 2.99 17.21 20.04
N PRO A 173 3.44 16.36 19.09
CA PRO A 173 3.04 14.96 19.08
C PRO A 173 3.69 14.17 20.21
N VAL A 174 3.00 13.14 20.70
CA VAL A 174 3.52 12.21 21.69
C VAL A 174 4.30 11.07 21.05
N ILE A 175 5.12 10.37 21.83
CA ILE A 175 5.91 9.23 21.38
C ILE A 175 5.28 7.91 21.84
N ASP A 176 4.78 7.85 23.06
CA ASP A 176 4.28 6.63 23.66
C ASP A 176 2.79 6.46 23.48
N LEU A 177 2.37 5.20 23.30
CA LEU A 177 0.96 4.86 23.07
C LEU A 177 0.09 5.17 24.29
N ALA A 178 0.65 5.03 25.48
CA ALA A 178 -0.05 5.34 26.73
C ALA A 178 -0.41 6.84 26.83
N ASP A 179 0.50 7.73 26.41
CA ASP A 179 0.26 9.17 26.41
C ASP A 179 -0.83 9.55 25.41
N ASP A 180 -0.87 8.87 24.25
CA ASP A 180 -1.91 9.11 23.24
C ASP A 180 -3.31 8.68 23.72
N GLN A 181 -3.41 7.71 24.61
CA GLN A 181 -4.70 7.27 25.16
C GLN A 181 -5.42 8.39 25.95
N ASN A 182 -4.66 9.25 26.59
CA ASN A 182 -5.19 10.43 27.28
C ASN A 182 -5.65 11.51 26.28
N GLY A 183 -5.05 11.53 25.10
CA GLY A 183 -5.26 12.55 24.07
C GLY A 183 -4.68 13.92 24.44
N ILE A 184 -4.69 14.82 23.48
CA ILE A 184 -4.23 16.20 23.63
C ILE A 184 -5.44 17.13 23.55
N VAL A 185 -5.65 17.96 24.54
CA VAL A 185 -6.72 18.97 24.51
C VAL A 185 -6.36 20.06 23.52
N LEU A 186 -7.16 20.21 22.47
CA LEU A 186 -6.97 21.23 21.45
C LEU A 186 -7.48 22.57 21.94
N GLN A 187 -6.62 23.59 21.86
CA GLN A 187 -7.03 24.98 22.12
C GLN A 187 -7.83 25.53 20.92
N PRO A 188 -8.77 26.45 21.16
CA PRO A 188 -9.41 27.18 20.07
C PRO A 188 -8.35 27.79 19.13
N LYS A 189 -8.58 27.72 17.83
CA LYS A 189 -7.69 28.29 16.81
C LYS A 189 -8.53 29.02 15.79
N GLU A 190 -8.18 30.28 15.52
CA GLU A 190 -8.81 31.09 14.48
C GLU A 190 -8.16 30.86 13.13
N ASN A 191 -8.81 31.32 12.06
CA ASN A 191 -8.31 31.26 10.69
C ASN A 191 -7.97 29.84 10.20
N LEU A 192 -8.80 28.87 10.58
CA LEU A 192 -8.70 27.52 10.03
C LEU A 192 -9.09 27.51 8.55
N SER A 193 -8.42 26.68 7.75
CA SER A 193 -8.93 26.34 6.42
C SER A 193 -10.30 25.67 6.53
N GLU A 194 -11.09 25.69 5.48
CA GLU A 194 -12.38 24.99 5.42
C GLU A 194 -12.20 23.50 5.73
N LEU A 195 -11.15 22.88 5.17
CA LEU A 195 -10.85 21.46 5.42
C LEU A 195 -10.49 21.23 6.90
N ALA A 196 -9.54 21.98 7.45
CA ALA A 196 -9.15 21.82 8.86
C ALA A 196 -10.35 22.05 9.81
N SER A 197 -11.19 23.03 9.52
CA SER A 197 -12.42 23.30 10.28
C SER A 197 -13.37 22.09 10.26
N SER A 198 -13.54 21.45 9.12
CA SER A 198 -14.41 20.27 8.99
C SER A 198 -13.83 19.02 9.67
N LEU A 199 -12.50 18.89 9.70
CA LEU A 199 -11.83 17.73 10.31
C LEU A 199 -11.67 17.87 11.83
N ARG A 200 -11.58 19.10 12.36
CA ARG A 200 -11.37 19.42 13.76
C ARG A 200 -12.68 19.34 14.56
N ASN A 201 -13.32 18.17 14.55
CA ASN A 201 -14.63 17.93 15.15
C ASN A 201 -14.55 17.27 16.55
N SER A 202 -13.39 17.35 17.21
CA SER A 202 -13.15 16.88 18.58
C SER A 202 -12.27 17.84 19.33
N LEU A 203 -12.56 18.07 20.62
CA LEU A 203 -11.70 18.84 21.52
C LEU A 203 -10.48 18.06 21.98
N ILE A 204 -10.53 16.73 21.88
CA ILE A 204 -9.44 15.83 22.28
C ILE A 204 -8.86 15.20 21.01
N LEU A 205 -7.60 15.53 20.73
CA LEU A 205 -6.84 14.98 19.62
C LEU A 205 -6.18 13.66 20.03
N ARG A 206 -6.51 12.57 19.34
CA ARG A 206 -5.86 11.26 19.48
C ARG A 206 -5.11 10.88 18.22
N ASN A 207 -4.23 9.90 18.37
CA ASN A 207 -3.35 9.44 17.29
C ASN A 207 -2.34 10.51 16.81
N HIS A 208 -2.17 11.60 17.59
CA HIS A 208 -1.14 12.60 17.29
C HIS A 208 0.21 12.15 17.85
N MET A 209 0.68 11.00 17.35
CA MET A 209 1.90 10.37 17.81
C MET A 209 2.88 10.12 16.67
N VAL A 210 4.17 10.13 17.01
CA VAL A 210 5.29 9.85 16.09
C VAL A 210 6.18 8.74 16.64
N THR A 211 7.02 8.19 15.78
CA THR A 211 8.09 7.27 16.21
C THR A 211 9.31 8.09 16.63
N LYS A 212 10.00 7.62 17.68
CA LYS A 212 11.29 8.21 18.08
C LYS A 212 12.25 8.15 16.88
N THR A 213 12.78 9.31 16.52
CA THR A 213 13.70 9.46 15.39
C THR A 213 15.13 9.24 15.88
N THR A 214 15.93 8.49 15.12
CA THR A 214 17.36 8.32 15.39
C THR A 214 18.14 9.57 15.00
N ASP A 215 19.33 9.78 15.55
CA ASP A 215 20.16 10.95 15.23
C ASP A 215 20.47 11.06 13.74
N THR A 216 20.85 9.93 13.11
CA THR A 216 21.08 9.88 11.65
C THR A 216 19.84 10.27 10.84
N ALA A 217 18.64 9.86 11.25
CA ALA A 217 17.42 10.27 10.57
C ALA A 217 17.11 11.75 10.82
N MET A 218 17.40 12.27 12.02
CA MET A 218 17.23 13.68 12.36
C MET A 218 18.15 14.58 11.52
N GLU A 219 19.40 14.20 11.32
CA GLU A 219 20.34 14.91 10.42
C GLU A 219 19.79 14.99 9.00
N ARG A 220 19.25 13.88 8.48
CA ARG A 220 18.60 13.85 7.16
C ARG A 220 17.37 14.75 7.11
N PHE A 221 16.56 14.76 8.17
CA PHE A 221 15.40 15.65 8.24
C PHE A 221 15.83 17.11 8.08
N ARG A 222 16.81 17.56 8.86
CA ARG A 222 17.32 18.94 8.82
C ARG A 222 17.92 19.35 7.48
N ALA A 223 18.46 18.38 6.73
CA ALA A 223 19.08 18.61 5.43
C ALA A 223 18.09 18.79 4.27
N LEU A 224 16.83 18.37 4.44
CA LEU A 224 15.81 18.37 3.39
C LEU A 224 14.90 19.59 3.50
N LYS A 225 14.66 20.25 2.37
CA LYS A 225 13.65 21.33 2.24
C LYS A 225 12.30 20.74 1.80
N GLN A 226 11.23 21.55 1.88
CA GLN A 226 9.90 21.16 1.40
C GLN A 226 9.97 20.65 -0.05
N GLY A 227 9.26 19.57 -0.35
CA GLY A 227 9.29 18.89 -1.65
C GLY A 227 10.50 17.99 -1.90
N GLN A 228 11.56 18.06 -1.09
CA GLN A 228 12.76 17.24 -1.24
C GLN A 228 12.61 15.87 -0.56
N ASN A 229 13.37 14.90 -1.04
CA ASN A 229 13.34 13.52 -0.56
C ASN A 229 14.76 12.93 -0.43
N PHE A 230 14.86 11.64 -0.17
CA PHE A 230 16.12 10.93 0.01
C PHE A 230 17.14 11.20 -1.12
N HIS A 231 16.67 11.34 -2.37
CA HIS A 231 17.57 11.57 -3.52
C HIS A 231 18.23 12.95 -3.50
N SER A 232 17.62 13.92 -2.83
CA SER A 232 18.15 15.28 -2.67
C SER A 232 19.26 15.38 -1.62
N LEU A 233 19.48 14.34 -0.81
CA LEU A 233 20.54 14.30 0.20
C LEU A 233 21.92 14.21 -0.46
N LYS A 234 22.95 14.75 0.22
CA LYS A 234 24.35 14.54 -0.17
C LYS A 234 24.71 13.05 -0.03
N ASP A 235 25.62 12.56 -0.86
CA ASP A 235 25.99 11.14 -0.89
C ASP A 235 26.54 10.65 0.46
N SER A 236 27.26 11.50 1.20
CA SER A 236 27.72 11.20 2.57
C SER A 236 26.60 10.90 3.56
N MET A 237 25.39 11.39 3.31
CA MET A 237 24.20 11.16 4.14
C MET A 237 23.36 9.96 3.68
N LYS A 238 23.66 9.39 2.50
CA LYS A 238 22.96 8.22 1.94
C LYS A 238 23.55 6.89 2.37
N THR A 239 24.71 6.90 3.05
CA THR A 239 25.44 5.70 3.49
C THR A 239 24.67 4.89 4.55
N ASN A 240 24.94 3.58 4.61
CA ASN A 240 24.52 2.64 5.65
C ASN A 240 23.01 2.34 5.80
N THR A 241 22.14 2.83 4.91
CA THR A 241 20.69 2.64 5.07
C THR A 241 20.07 1.74 4.00
N TYR A 242 20.51 1.87 2.76
CA TYR A 242 19.99 1.12 1.62
C TYR A 242 21.13 0.50 0.82
N THR A 243 20.96 -0.77 0.41
CA THR A 243 21.96 -1.51 -0.36
C THR A 243 22.21 -0.86 -1.73
N ASP A 244 21.18 -0.21 -2.28
CA ASP A 244 21.23 0.53 -3.53
C ASP A 244 20.39 1.80 -3.39
N ALA A 245 21.06 2.93 -3.22
CA ALA A 245 20.43 4.23 -3.06
C ALA A 245 19.63 4.66 -4.32
N ALA A 246 20.07 4.24 -5.52
CA ALA A 246 19.42 4.60 -6.79
C ALA A 246 18.02 3.95 -6.93
N ARG A 247 17.81 2.78 -6.31
CA ARG A 247 16.53 2.06 -6.33
C ARG A 247 15.55 2.49 -5.23
N THR A 248 15.92 3.47 -4.42
CA THR A 248 15.06 3.98 -3.35
C THR A 248 13.87 4.73 -3.96
N GLN A 249 12.67 4.48 -3.43
CA GLN A 249 11.46 5.15 -3.89
C GLN A 249 11.50 6.65 -3.55
N ASN A 250 10.95 7.49 -4.43
CA ASN A 250 10.87 8.95 -4.25
C ASN A 250 10.07 9.38 -3.02
N THR A 251 9.31 8.49 -2.42
CA THR A 251 8.54 8.75 -1.19
C THR A 251 9.36 8.59 0.09
N ILE A 252 10.59 8.08 0.01
CA ILE A 252 11.45 7.89 1.19
C ILE A 252 12.06 9.22 1.63
N TYR A 253 11.95 9.52 2.93
CA TYR A 253 12.40 10.80 3.51
C TYR A 253 11.80 12.02 2.81
N LEU A 254 10.57 11.91 2.30
CA LEU A 254 9.89 13.03 1.66
C LEU A 254 9.48 14.07 2.71
N ARG A 255 10.06 15.27 2.64
CA ARG A 255 9.53 16.42 3.36
C ARG A 255 8.35 16.97 2.56
N LEU A 256 7.17 16.94 3.16
CA LEU A 256 5.96 17.42 2.50
C LEU A 256 6.10 18.93 2.15
N ASN A 257 5.40 19.33 1.10
CA ASN A 257 5.25 20.74 0.76
C ASN A 257 3.88 21.21 1.23
N TYR A 258 3.82 22.32 1.96
CA TYR A 258 2.57 22.88 2.45
C TYR A 258 1.65 23.34 1.31
N ASP A 259 2.23 23.84 0.23
CA ASP A 259 1.48 24.52 -0.83
C ASP A 259 1.07 23.56 -1.98
N GLU A 260 1.22 22.27 -1.75
CA GLU A 260 0.83 21.23 -2.69
C GLU A 260 -0.01 20.14 -2.03
N PRO A 261 -0.88 19.43 -2.79
CA PRO A 261 -1.45 18.17 -2.32
C PRO A 261 -0.35 17.14 -2.14
N SER A 262 -0.45 16.31 -1.12
CA SER A 262 0.50 15.21 -0.92
C SER A 262 0.37 14.15 -2.02
N GLY A 263 1.40 13.34 -2.19
CA GLY A 263 1.29 12.06 -2.90
C GLY A 263 0.38 11.08 -2.16
N THR A 264 0.24 9.88 -2.70
CA THR A 264 -0.56 8.83 -2.05
C THR A 264 -0.04 8.51 -0.65
N VAL A 265 -0.84 8.79 0.37
CA VAL A 265 -0.58 8.39 1.76
C VAL A 265 -0.58 6.86 1.84
N VAL A 266 0.56 6.29 2.17
CA VAL A 266 0.79 4.86 2.41
C VAL A 266 1.15 4.65 3.89
N ASN A 267 1.87 3.59 4.25
CA ASN A 267 2.46 3.53 5.59
C ASN A 267 3.63 4.53 5.69
N VAL A 268 3.29 5.78 5.99
CA VAL A 268 4.24 6.91 6.01
C VAL A 268 5.33 6.78 7.08
N ARG A 269 5.14 5.91 8.09
CA ARG A 269 6.18 5.55 9.04
C ARG A 269 7.34 4.82 8.34
N LYS A 270 7.03 3.89 7.44
CA LYS A 270 8.06 3.13 6.70
C LYS A 270 8.81 4.00 5.69
N SER A 271 8.11 4.96 5.08
CA SER A 271 8.70 5.92 4.15
C SER A 271 9.30 7.15 4.83
N MET A 272 9.11 7.32 6.14
CA MET A 272 9.62 8.41 6.95
C MET A 272 9.29 9.80 6.37
N TRP A 273 7.99 10.03 6.11
CA TRP A 273 7.52 11.35 5.68
C TRP A 273 7.75 12.39 6.75
N ILE A 274 8.28 13.54 6.33
CA ILE A 274 8.70 14.63 7.21
C ILE A 274 7.67 15.75 7.16
N HIS A 275 7.37 16.33 8.33
CA HIS A 275 6.51 17.50 8.43
C HIS A 275 7.09 18.67 7.59
N PRO A 276 6.26 19.50 6.94
CA PRO A 276 6.75 20.58 6.06
C PRO A 276 7.78 21.51 6.72
N THR A 277 7.54 21.95 7.93
CA THR A 277 8.33 22.96 8.66
C THR A 277 9.08 22.42 9.88
N GLN A 278 8.62 21.30 10.45
CA GLN A 278 9.20 20.69 11.66
C GLN A 278 10.19 19.58 11.30
N ASP A 279 11.29 19.46 12.05
CA ASP A 279 12.26 18.37 11.87
C ASP A 279 11.80 17.09 12.59
N ARG A 280 10.63 16.59 12.19
CA ARG A 280 10.03 15.36 12.70
C ARG A 280 9.24 14.62 11.63
N ALA A 281 9.03 13.34 11.82
CA ALA A 281 8.06 12.63 11.00
C ALA A 281 6.64 13.18 11.23
N ILE A 282 5.77 13.05 10.23
CA ILE A 282 4.35 13.33 10.41
C ILE A 282 3.73 12.28 11.33
N SER A 283 2.79 12.73 12.17
CA SER A 283 2.05 11.86 13.08
C SER A 283 1.02 10.99 12.37
N VAL A 284 0.48 9.98 13.07
CA VAL A 284 -0.67 9.19 12.58
C VAL A 284 -1.86 10.11 12.28
N ARG A 285 -2.13 11.10 13.15
CA ARG A 285 -3.23 12.06 12.95
C ARG A 285 -3.03 12.96 11.74
N GLU A 286 -1.84 13.49 11.54
CA GLU A 286 -1.52 14.29 10.35
C GLU A 286 -1.69 13.46 9.07
N ALA A 287 -1.19 12.22 9.04
CA ALA A 287 -1.43 11.31 7.94
C ALA A 287 -2.92 10.99 7.73
N ALA A 288 -3.68 10.84 8.83
CA ALA A 288 -5.13 10.61 8.78
C ALA A 288 -5.89 11.82 8.22
N ARG A 289 -5.48 13.05 8.57
CA ARG A 289 -6.06 14.27 8.02
C ARG A 289 -5.76 14.47 6.53
N LEU A 290 -4.58 14.06 6.08
CA LEU A 290 -4.29 13.97 4.63
C LEU A 290 -5.20 12.98 3.91
N GLN A 291 -5.70 11.98 4.61
CA GLN A 291 -6.74 11.05 4.12
C GLN A 291 -8.16 11.57 4.38
N THR A 292 -8.34 12.77 4.95
CA THR A 292 -9.63 13.36 5.33
C THR A 292 -10.41 12.65 6.44
N PHE A 293 -9.72 11.91 7.34
CA PHE A 293 -10.35 11.39 8.55
C PHE A 293 -10.56 12.50 9.56
N PRO A 294 -11.76 12.65 10.14
CA PRO A 294 -12.02 13.63 11.18
C PRO A 294 -11.31 13.26 12.49
N ASP A 295 -11.06 14.26 13.36
CA ASP A 295 -10.33 14.06 14.61
C ASP A 295 -11.05 13.16 15.60
N SER A 296 -12.38 13.08 15.51
CA SER A 296 -13.19 12.15 16.31
C SER A 296 -12.96 10.68 15.94
N PHE A 297 -12.41 10.38 14.75
CA PHE A 297 -12.11 9.00 14.36
C PHE A 297 -10.79 8.55 15.00
N VAL A 298 -10.83 7.51 15.83
CA VAL A 298 -9.67 6.99 16.57
C VAL A 298 -9.18 5.68 15.95
N PHE A 299 -7.92 5.64 15.55
CA PHE A 299 -7.24 4.43 15.11
C PHE A 299 -6.72 3.65 16.31
N CYS A 300 -6.89 2.33 16.32
CA CYS A 300 -6.51 1.46 17.44
C CYS A 300 -5.36 0.51 17.11
N GLY A 301 -4.74 -0.04 18.14
CA GLY A 301 -3.63 -0.99 18.05
C GLY A 301 -2.26 -0.31 18.13
N SER A 302 -1.19 -1.05 17.79
CA SER A 302 0.17 -0.50 17.82
C SER A 302 0.34 0.64 16.80
N LYS A 303 1.32 1.52 17.00
CA LYS A 303 1.64 2.62 16.07
C LYS A 303 1.75 2.17 14.62
N ASP A 304 2.45 1.05 14.37
CA ASP A 304 2.61 0.55 12.99
C ASP A 304 1.26 0.13 12.37
N LYS A 305 0.39 -0.47 13.18
CA LYS A 305 -0.96 -0.84 12.75
C LYS A 305 -1.83 0.38 12.45
N GLN A 306 -1.74 1.44 13.27
CA GLN A 306 -2.47 2.69 13.04
C GLN A 306 -2.03 3.36 11.73
N TYR A 307 -0.72 3.51 11.49
CA TYR A 307 -0.20 4.00 10.19
C TYR A 307 -0.62 3.13 9.01
N GLN A 308 -0.67 1.80 9.21
CA GLN A 308 -1.11 0.88 8.16
C GLN A 308 -2.60 1.03 7.86
N GLN A 309 -3.44 1.22 8.87
CA GLN A 309 -4.88 1.48 8.70
C GLN A 309 -5.10 2.75 7.90
N VAL A 310 -4.42 3.86 8.27
CA VAL A 310 -4.48 5.11 7.51
C VAL A 310 -4.06 4.90 6.06
N GLY A 311 -2.94 4.24 5.82
CA GLY A 311 -2.42 4.02 4.46
C GLY A 311 -3.31 3.15 3.57
N ASN A 312 -4.03 2.19 4.17
CA ASN A 312 -4.93 1.28 3.44
C ASN A 312 -6.32 1.88 3.17
N ALA A 313 -6.66 2.99 3.80
CA ALA A 313 -7.98 3.57 3.70
C ALA A 313 -8.29 4.18 2.33
N VAL A 314 -9.58 4.27 2.04
CA VAL A 314 -10.13 5.19 1.04
C VAL A 314 -10.44 6.51 1.75
N PRO A 315 -10.09 7.68 1.19
CA PRO A 315 -10.39 8.96 1.80
C PRO A 315 -11.90 9.12 2.07
N PRO A 316 -12.33 9.40 3.32
CA PRO A 316 -13.73 9.54 3.68
C PRO A 316 -14.52 10.50 2.79
N ILE A 317 -13.92 11.63 2.39
CA ILE A 317 -14.60 12.61 1.53
C ILE A 317 -14.92 12.03 0.13
N MET A 318 -14.00 11.24 -0.45
CA MET A 318 -14.23 10.55 -1.70
C MET A 318 -15.28 9.44 -1.55
N ALA A 319 -15.18 8.64 -0.48
CA ALA A 319 -16.15 7.58 -0.17
C ALA A 319 -17.56 8.15 0.04
N LYS A 320 -17.67 9.31 0.70
CA LYS A 320 -18.92 10.04 0.89
C LYS A 320 -19.57 10.43 -0.46
N SER A 321 -18.79 11.01 -1.37
CA SER A 321 -19.30 11.40 -2.69
C SER A 321 -19.80 10.19 -3.50
N ILE A 322 -19.12 9.05 -3.41
CA ILE A 322 -19.58 7.80 -4.03
C ILE A 322 -20.88 7.31 -3.41
N ALA A 323 -20.98 7.31 -2.08
CA ALA A 323 -22.16 6.88 -1.35
C ALA A 323 -23.38 7.77 -1.63
N GLU A 324 -23.20 9.09 -1.64
CA GLU A 324 -24.25 10.05 -1.99
C GLU A 324 -24.76 9.85 -3.42
N LYS A 325 -23.88 9.57 -4.36
CA LYS A 325 -24.27 9.26 -5.74
C LYS A 325 -25.11 7.98 -5.81
N LEU A 326 -24.74 6.95 -5.08
CA LEU A 326 -25.52 5.70 -5.01
C LEU A 326 -26.88 5.93 -4.35
N ALA A 327 -26.93 6.69 -3.25
CA ALA A 327 -28.19 7.05 -2.57
C ALA A 327 -29.14 7.79 -3.53
N GLN A 328 -28.66 8.80 -4.26
CA GLN A 328 -29.46 9.51 -5.25
C GLN A 328 -30.05 8.59 -6.34
N ILE A 329 -29.32 7.59 -6.78
CA ILE A 329 -29.81 6.59 -7.76
C ILE A 329 -30.91 5.73 -7.15
N LEU A 330 -30.73 5.28 -5.91
CA LEU A 330 -31.72 4.48 -5.19
C LEU A 330 -33.02 5.26 -4.94
N GLU A 331 -32.93 6.48 -4.42
CA GLU A 331 -34.08 7.34 -4.12
C GLU A 331 -34.92 7.65 -5.35
N LYS A 332 -34.28 8.02 -6.47
CA LYS A 332 -34.98 8.29 -7.74
C LYS A 332 -35.81 7.11 -8.23
N ASN A 333 -35.29 5.89 -8.02
CA ASN A 333 -35.98 4.68 -8.50
C ASN A 333 -37.10 4.22 -7.55
N LEU A 334 -36.96 4.49 -6.22
CA LEU A 334 -38.02 4.26 -5.25
C LEU A 334 -39.21 5.20 -5.51
N ALA A 335 -38.94 6.50 -5.65
CA ALA A 335 -40.00 7.50 -5.96
C ALA A 335 -40.70 7.26 -7.33
N GLY A 336 -39.99 6.66 -8.31
CA GLY A 336 -40.57 6.25 -9.59
C GLY A 336 -41.52 5.06 -9.48
N ARG A 337 -41.29 4.15 -8.53
CA ARG A 337 -42.18 2.99 -8.29
C ARG A 337 -43.47 3.38 -7.58
N GLU A 338 -43.41 4.30 -6.61
CA GLU A 338 -44.60 4.80 -5.89
C GLU A 338 -45.57 5.61 -6.78
N ARG A 339 -45.09 6.16 -7.92
CA ARG A 339 -45.93 6.88 -8.88
C ARG A 339 -46.61 5.98 -9.92
N ASN A 340 -46.12 4.76 -10.07
CA ASN A 340 -46.60 3.81 -11.10
C ASN A 340 -47.28 2.57 -10.54
N GLY A 341 -47.47 2.48 -9.22
CA GLY A 341 -48.27 1.48 -8.52
C GLY A 341 -49.51 2.12 -7.89
#